data_0c352c4fb5c555a637b55885edaa4ad6
#
_entry.id   0c352c4fb5c555a637b55885edaa4ad6
#
_cell.length_a   1.000
_cell.length_b   1.000
_cell.length_c   1.000
_cell.angle_alpha   90.00
_cell.angle_beta   90.00
_cell.angle_gamma   90.00
#
_symmetry.space_group_name_H-M   'P 1'
#
loop_
_entity.id
_entity.type
_entity.pdbx_description
1 polymer ?
#
loop_
_entity_poly.entity_id
_entity_poly.type
_entity_poly.pdbx_seq_one_letter_code
_entity_poly.pdbx_strand_id
1 'polypeptide(L)'
;MRHRTPLREALLVFERTPLLSSLSIASIGFSLFTIGLFFLVALNFRRALEVLAERVEVVAFVLRGTPTEAISQATQDISAFPEVLELKLVTEEQALARARRELVEFREAYRDLEVNPLPASFEIRLKPQFRDATHAQAVAERVRGFPFVDDVRFGRDWVERLDKLRNMAAVVGLVIGLAFAAVAIVIIGVTIRITVLQRAREIAIMRLVGATNNYIRGPFLIEGGIKGILGGFLAIGMCWITFTVFRQTTGDAGTALVFFGGLQMLVMMVFAIGIGLGGSLLSVDRQLRSV
;
A
#
# COMPACT_ATOMS: atom_id res chain seq x y z
N MET A 1 24.35 47.58 -1.53
CA MET A 1 23.61 46.54 -0.77
C MET A 1 23.57 45.27 -1.62
N ARG A 2 24.31 44.22 -1.27
CA ARG A 2 24.33 42.98 -2.03
C ARG A 2 22.94 42.33 -1.88
N HIS A 3 22.21 42.16 -2.98
CA HIS A 3 20.97 41.37 -3.04
C HIS A 3 21.23 39.99 -2.48
N ARG A 4 20.91 39.76 -1.22
CA ARG A 4 20.94 38.40 -0.63
C ARG A 4 19.74 37.65 -1.21
N THR A 5 20.03 36.66 -2.04
CA THR A 5 18.98 35.81 -2.59
C THR A 5 18.25 35.11 -1.44
N PRO A 6 16.91 34.99 -1.49
CA PRO A 6 16.11 34.38 -0.45
C PRO A 6 16.54 32.94 -0.11
N LEU A 7 17.15 32.25 -1.08
CA LEU A 7 17.77 30.92 -0.88
C LEU A 7 18.98 30.99 0.09
N ARG A 8 19.81 32.00 0.02
CA ARG A 8 20.97 32.12 0.91
C ARG A 8 20.54 32.45 2.33
N GLU A 9 19.47 33.19 2.49
CA GLU A 9 18.90 33.50 3.79
C GLU A 9 18.26 32.26 4.44
N ALA A 10 17.57 31.41 3.64
CA ALA A 10 17.03 30.15 4.13
C ALA A 10 18.13 29.18 4.59
N LEU A 11 19.27 29.12 3.88
CA LEU A 11 20.42 28.29 4.29
C LEU A 11 21.09 28.80 5.58
N LEU A 12 21.17 30.12 5.77
CA LEU A 12 21.73 30.70 7.00
C LEU A 12 20.89 30.40 8.26
N VAL A 13 19.60 30.08 8.11
CA VAL A 13 18.75 29.65 9.25
C VAL A 13 19.20 28.31 9.78
N PHE A 14 19.64 27.38 8.91
CA PHE A 14 20.18 26.09 9.33
C PHE A 14 21.45 26.23 10.20
N GLU A 15 22.27 27.23 9.92
CA GLU A 15 23.47 27.51 10.73
C GLU A 15 23.14 28.16 12.07
N ARG A 16 22.07 28.97 12.14
CA ARG A 16 21.69 29.70 13.35
C ARG A 16 20.87 28.89 14.34
N THR A 17 20.05 27.94 13.87
CA THR A 17 19.19 27.08 14.70
C THR A 17 19.27 25.62 14.26
N PRO A 18 20.45 24.97 14.32
CA PRO A 18 20.65 23.65 13.75
C PRO A 18 19.78 22.59 14.46
N LEU A 19 19.64 22.67 15.77
CA LEU A 19 18.87 21.73 16.57
C LEU A 19 17.37 21.76 16.21
N LEU A 20 16.77 22.95 16.07
CA LEU A 20 15.36 23.09 15.75
C LEU A 20 15.07 22.69 14.30
N SER A 21 16.00 23.01 13.38
CA SER A 21 15.88 22.63 11.97
C SER A 21 16.00 21.13 11.80
N SER A 22 16.96 20.47 12.46
CA SER A 22 17.10 19.01 12.43
C SER A 22 15.90 18.30 13.04
N LEU A 23 15.36 18.81 14.14
CA LEU A 23 14.15 18.25 14.77
C LEU A 23 12.93 18.34 13.84
N SER A 24 12.77 19.47 13.13
CA SER A 24 11.69 19.64 12.15
C SER A 24 11.83 18.67 10.97
N ILE A 25 13.05 18.52 10.41
CA ILE A 25 13.34 17.58 9.32
C ILE A 25 13.09 16.15 9.79
N ALA A 26 13.59 15.78 10.98
CA ALA A 26 13.39 14.46 11.56
C ALA A 26 11.89 14.17 11.79
N SER A 27 11.12 15.14 12.26
CA SER A 27 9.68 14.99 12.48
C SER A 27 8.91 14.78 11.18
N ILE A 28 9.19 15.57 10.14
CA ILE A 28 8.60 15.38 8.81
C ILE A 28 9.01 14.01 8.25
N GLY A 29 10.32 13.69 8.34
CA GLY A 29 10.87 12.43 7.87
C GLY A 29 10.26 11.24 8.54
N PHE A 30 10.13 11.25 9.88
CA PHE A 30 9.54 10.15 10.64
C PHE A 30 8.04 10.00 10.38
N SER A 31 7.31 11.11 10.25
CA SER A 31 5.90 11.11 9.87
C SER A 31 5.68 10.40 8.53
N LEU A 32 6.45 10.81 7.51
CA LEU A 32 6.35 10.24 6.17
C LEU A 32 6.92 8.82 6.10
N PHE A 33 7.94 8.50 6.87
CA PHE A 33 8.45 7.14 7.00
C PHE A 33 7.37 6.20 7.52
N THR A 34 6.64 6.61 8.55
CA THR A 34 5.55 5.81 9.11
C THR A 34 4.45 5.57 8.08
N ILE A 35 3.99 6.62 7.37
CA ILE A 35 3.02 6.49 6.28
C ILE A 35 3.58 5.60 5.16
N GLY A 36 4.83 5.84 4.76
CA GLY A 36 5.52 5.08 3.72
C GLY A 36 5.67 3.61 4.08
N LEU A 37 6.02 3.30 5.32
CA LEU A 37 6.16 1.93 5.80
C LEU A 37 4.82 1.18 5.74
N PHE A 38 3.72 1.80 6.20
CA PHE A 38 2.38 1.22 6.08
C PHE A 38 1.99 1.00 4.63
N PHE A 39 2.29 1.96 3.76
CA PHE A 39 2.01 1.84 2.34
C PHE A 39 2.85 0.73 1.68
N LEU A 40 4.13 0.60 2.06
CA LEU A 40 5.02 -0.45 1.57
C LEU A 40 4.52 -1.84 1.99
N VAL A 41 4.11 -1.98 3.25
CA VAL A 41 3.52 -3.23 3.76
C VAL A 41 2.23 -3.55 3.00
N ALA A 42 1.32 -2.58 2.84
CA ALA A 42 0.07 -2.76 2.11
C ALA A 42 0.29 -3.16 0.65
N LEU A 43 1.29 -2.58 -0.02
CA LEU A 43 1.66 -2.87 -1.41
C LEU A 43 2.17 -4.31 -1.58
N ASN A 44 3.07 -4.74 -0.69
CA ASN A 44 3.62 -6.10 -0.73
C ASN A 44 2.60 -7.13 -0.27
N PHE A 45 1.77 -6.81 0.72
CA PHE A 45 0.67 -7.65 1.14
C PHE A 45 -0.35 -7.86 0.01
N ARG A 46 -0.73 -6.78 -0.70
CA ARG A 46 -1.59 -6.90 -1.88
C ARG A 46 -1.01 -7.83 -2.94
N ARG A 47 0.30 -7.72 -3.21
CA ARG A 47 0.98 -8.63 -4.16
C ARG A 47 1.02 -10.07 -3.67
N ALA A 48 1.33 -10.29 -2.40
CA ALA A 48 1.28 -11.62 -1.82
C ALA A 48 -0.12 -12.23 -1.95
N LEU A 49 -1.17 -11.41 -1.77
CA LEU A 49 -2.54 -11.82 -2.00
C LEU A 49 -2.84 -12.09 -3.48
N GLU A 50 -2.30 -11.30 -4.41
CA GLU A 50 -2.45 -11.53 -5.85
C GLU A 50 -1.83 -12.86 -6.26
N VAL A 51 -0.64 -13.19 -5.73
CA VAL A 51 0.01 -14.50 -5.94
C VAL A 51 -0.81 -15.65 -5.31
N LEU A 52 -1.39 -15.43 -4.14
CA LEU A 52 -2.30 -16.38 -3.52
C LEU A 52 -3.65 -16.44 -4.24
N ALA A 53 -4.16 -15.32 -4.73
CA ALA A 53 -5.38 -15.23 -5.53
C ALA A 53 -5.21 -15.81 -6.95
N GLU A 54 -3.98 -15.97 -7.44
CA GLU A 54 -3.72 -16.80 -8.62
C GLU A 54 -4.15 -18.26 -8.39
N ARG A 55 -4.25 -18.67 -7.14
CA ARG A 55 -4.76 -19.98 -6.69
C ARG A 55 -6.24 -19.95 -6.30
N VAL A 56 -6.95 -18.81 -6.38
CA VAL A 56 -8.41 -18.76 -6.21
C VAL A 56 -9.03 -19.34 -7.46
N GLU A 57 -9.20 -20.63 -7.44
CA GLU A 57 -9.93 -21.39 -8.43
C GLU A 57 -11.35 -21.58 -7.91
N VAL A 58 -12.33 -21.37 -8.77
CA VAL A 58 -13.67 -21.88 -8.51
C VAL A 58 -13.62 -23.36 -8.87
N VAL A 59 -13.77 -24.21 -7.88
CA VAL A 59 -13.74 -25.67 -8.07
C VAL A 59 -15.18 -26.18 -8.06
N ALA A 60 -15.62 -26.74 -9.16
CA ALA A 60 -16.91 -27.36 -9.28
C ALA A 60 -16.76 -28.90 -9.35
N PHE A 61 -17.30 -29.59 -8.38
CA PHE A 61 -17.27 -31.06 -8.34
C PHE A 61 -18.37 -31.65 -9.21
N VAL A 62 -17.99 -32.65 -10.00
CA VAL A 62 -18.87 -33.31 -10.97
C VAL A 62 -19.42 -34.57 -10.35
N LEU A 63 -20.73 -34.79 -10.49
CA LEU A 63 -21.38 -36.02 -10.07
C LEU A 63 -20.79 -37.24 -10.80
N ARG A 64 -20.60 -38.32 -10.06
CA ARG A 64 -20.10 -39.57 -10.63
C ARG A 64 -21.06 -40.13 -11.67
N GLY A 65 -20.48 -40.65 -12.74
CA GLY A 65 -21.28 -41.23 -13.84
C GLY A 65 -21.85 -40.21 -14.83
N THR A 66 -21.42 -38.94 -14.73
CA THR A 66 -21.80 -37.92 -15.71
C THR A 66 -21.26 -38.32 -17.09
N PRO A 67 -22.09 -38.29 -18.14
CA PRO A 67 -21.66 -38.60 -19.49
C PRO A 67 -20.54 -37.67 -19.99
N THR A 68 -19.58 -38.23 -20.72
CA THR A 68 -18.42 -37.48 -21.24
C THR A 68 -18.86 -36.34 -22.15
N GLU A 69 -19.94 -36.51 -22.89
CA GLU A 69 -20.54 -35.51 -23.78
C GLU A 69 -21.02 -34.29 -22.99
N ALA A 70 -21.68 -34.51 -21.84
CA ALA A 70 -22.13 -33.43 -20.94
C ALA A 70 -20.94 -32.65 -20.33
N ILE A 71 -19.88 -33.35 -19.95
CA ILE A 71 -18.64 -32.77 -19.46
C ILE A 71 -17.96 -31.93 -20.54
N SER A 72 -17.91 -32.44 -21.76
CA SER A 72 -17.31 -31.72 -22.89
C SER A 72 -18.08 -30.45 -23.26
N GLN A 73 -19.40 -30.53 -23.27
CA GLN A 73 -20.27 -29.38 -23.55
C GLN A 73 -20.14 -28.32 -22.47
N ALA A 74 -20.15 -28.72 -21.20
CA ALA A 74 -19.92 -27.81 -20.08
C ALA A 74 -18.54 -27.16 -20.14
N THR A 75 -17.52 -27.91 -20.57
CA THR A 75 -16.18 -27.36 -20.75
C THR A 75 -16.19 -26.20 -21.76
N GLN A 76 -16.92 -26.32 -22.84
CA GLN A 76 -17.07 -25.27 -23.85
C GLN A 76 -17.87 -24.09 -23.32
N ASP A 77 -18.98 -24.35 -22.66
CA ASP A 77 -19.88 -23.32 -22.12
C ASP A 77 -19.17 -22.48 -21.02
N ILE A 78 -18.51 -23.14 -20.08
CA ILE A 78 -17.78 -22.46 -18.99
C ILE A 78 -16.56 -21.69 -19.53
N SER A 79 -15.85 -22.25 -20.50
CA SER A 79 -14.72 -21.57 -21.14
C SER A 79 -15.13 -20.31 -21.90
N ALA A 80 -16.39 -20.23 -22.33
CA ALA A 80 -16.94 -19.05 -23.01
C ALA A 80 -17.32 -17.90 -22.06
N PHE A 81 -17.29 -18.11 -20.74
CA PHE A 81 -17.60 -17.04 -19.80
C PHE A 81 -16.54 -15.93 -19.88
N PRO A 82 -16.95 -14.65 -19.96
CA PRO A 82 -16.03 -13.52 -20.09
C PRO A 82 -15.01 -13.42 -18.96
N GLU A 83 -15.37 -13.90 -17.77
CA GLU A 83 -14.58 -13.87 -16.55
C GLU A 83 -13.51 -14.95 -16.50
N VAL A 84 -13.68 -16.04 -17.28
CA VAL A 84 -12.80 -17.22 -17.24
C VAL A 84 -11.53 -16.97 -18.03
N LEU A 85 -10.38 -17.23 -17.43
CA LEU A 85 -9.07 -17.21 -18.05
C LEU A 85 -8.70 -18.61 -18.57
N GLU A 86 -8.87 -19.62 -17.72
CA GLU A 86 -8.49 -20.99 -17.99
C GLU A 86 -9.46 -21.93 -17.27
N LEU A 87 -9.84 -23.01 -17.94
CA LEU A 87 -10.64 -24.08 -17.38
C LEU A 87 -9.85 -25.39 -17.51
N LYS A 88 -9.70 -26.09 -16.38
CA LYS A 88 -9.05 -27.39 -16.36
C LYS A 88 -9.98 -28.44 -15.79
N LEU A 89 -10.18 -29.52 -16.52
CA LEU A 89 -10.85 -30.72 -16.01
C LEU A 89 -9.82 -31.57 -15.27
N VAL A 90 -10.06 -31.85 -14.02
CA VAL A 90 -9.29 -32.79 -13.20
C VAL A 90 -10.11 -34.08 -13.06
N THR A 91 -9.59 -35.18 -13.61
CA THR A 91 -10.26 -36.49 -13.50
C THR A 91 -10.13 -37.06 -12.08
N GLU A 92 -10.98 -38.04 -11.73
CA GLU A 92 -10.92 -38.73 -10.42
C GLU A 92 -9.53 -39.29 -10.14
N GLU A 93 -8.85 -39.85 -11.15
CA GLU A 93 -7.49 -40.40 -11.03
C GLU A 93 -6.44 -39.31 -10.78
N GLN A 94 -6.55 -38.19 -11.49
CA GLN A 94 -5.68 -37.04 -11.29
C GLN A 94 -5.87 -36.41 -9.93
N ALA A 95 -7.12 -36.31 -9.44
CA ALA A 95 -7.44 -35.82 -8.11
C ALA A 95 -6.81 -36.69 -7.03
N LEU A 96 -6.91 -38.02 -7.13
CA LEU A 96 -6.29 -38.95 -6.20
C LEU A 96 -4.76 -38.91 -6.24
N ALA A 97 -4.19 -38.84 -7.45
CA ALA A 97 -2.74 -38.72 -7.61
C ALA A 97 -2.17 -37.43 -7.00
N ARG A 98 -2.92 -36.32 -7.11
CA ARG A 98 -2.60 -35.03 -6.49
C ARG A 98 -2.73 -35.09 -4.97
N ALA A 99 -3.82 -35.64 -4.44
CA ALA A 99 -4.04 -35.82 -3.00
C ALA A 99 -2.92 -36.63 -2.34
N ARG A 100 -2.49 -37.73 -2.97
CA ARG A 100 -1.37 -38.56 -2.50
C ARG A 100 -0.02 -37.82 -2.48
N ARG A 101 0.19 -36.82 -3.36
CA ARG A 101 1.41 -36.00 -3.40
C ARG A 101 1.39 -34.86 -2.40
N GLU A 102 0.27 -34.17 -2.28
CA GLU A 102 0.16 -32.94 -1.50
C GLU A 102 -0.16 -33.21 -0.02
N LEU A 103 -0.94 -34.25 0.27
CA LEU A 103 -1.36 -34.61 1.63
C LEU A 103 -0.50 -35.73 2.18
N VAL A 104 0.75 -35.41 2.49
CA VAL A 104 1.75 -36.40 2.99
C VAL A 104 1.28 -37.08 4.27
N GLU A 105 0.59 -36.35 5.16
CA GLU A 105 0.05 -36.86 6.44
C GLU A 105 -1.06 -37.89 6.25
N PHE A 106 -1.79 -37.85 5.15
CA PHE A 106 -2.90 -38.76 4.84
C PHE A 106 -2.53 -39.82 3.78
N ARG A 107 -1.25 -39.92 3.41
CA ARG A 107 -0.78 -40.80 2.33
C ARG A 107 -1.15 -42.27 2.58
N GLU A 108 -1.08 -42.74 3.83
CA GLU A 108 -1.46 -44.11 4.19
C GLU A 108 -2.96 -44.32 4.05
N ALA A 109 -3.79 -43.37 4.50
CA ALA A 109 -5.24 -43.43 4.37
C ALA A 109 -5.70 -43.53 2.90
N TYR A 110 -5.00 -42.84 1.98
CA TYR A 110 -5.31 -42.90 0.54
C TYR A 110 -4.69 -44.12 -0.16
N ARG A 111 -3.82 -44.90 0.50
CA ARG A 111 -3.15 -46.04 -0.11
C ARG A 111 -4.02 -47.31 -0.07
N ASP A 112 -4.81 -47.46 0.98
CA ASP A 112 -5.61 -48.65 1.26
C ASP A 112 -7.08 -48.51 0.80
N LEU A 113 -7.42 -47.44 0.08
CA LEU A 113 -8.74 -47.22 -0.45
C LEU A 113 -8.99 -48.10 -1.68
N GLU A 114 -9.91 -49.06 -1.58
CA GLU A 114 -10.37 -49.87 -2.72
C GLU A 114 -11.12 -49.08 -3.76
N VAL A 115 -11.78 -48.00 -3.35
CA VAL A 115 -12.52 -47.06 -4.25
C VAL A 115 -12.03 -45.65 -4.06
N ASN A 116 -11.77 -44.96 -5.17
CA ASN A 116 -11.36 -43.55 -5.14
C ASN A 116 -12.52 -42.66 -4.57
N PRO A 117 -12.37 -42.00 -3.43
CA PRO A 117 -13.44 -41.20 -2.85
C PRO A 117 -13.58 -39.82 -3.55
N LEU A 118 -12.57 -39.39 -4.32
CA LEU A 118 -12.53 -38.05 -4.90
C LEU A 118 -13.27 -37.99 -6.24
N PRO A 119 -14.23 -37.09 -6.43
CA PRO A 119 -14.91 -36.89 -7.70
C PRO A 119 -14.02 -36.13 -8.70
N ALA A 120 -14.39 -36.18 -9.97
CA ALA A 120 -13.84 -35.27 -10.97
C ALA A 120 -14.26 -33.82 -10.66
N SER A 121 -13.47 -32.85 -11.08
CA SER A 121 -13.77 -31.44 -10.85
C SER A 121 -13.32 -30.53 -12.00
N PHE A 122 -14.04 -29.44 -12.16
CA PHE A 122 -13.61 -28.31 -12.99
C PHE A 122 -12.86 -27.31 -12.11
N GLU A 123 -11.60 -27.04 -12.42
CA GLU A 123 -10.80 -25.97 -11.83
C GLU A 123 -10.88 -24.75 -12.77
N ILE A 124 -11.58 -23.71 -12.33
CA ILE A 124 -11.89 -22.53 -13.12
C ILE A 124 -11.04 -21.37 -12.60
N ARG A 125 -10.10 -20.88 -13.42
CA ARG A 125 -9.31 -19.69 -13.14
C ARG A 125 -9.96 -18.47 -13.73
N LEU A 126 -10.06 -17.41 -12.91
CA LEU A 126 -10.60 -16.14 -13.35
C LEU A 126 -9.50 -15.21 -13.88
N LYS A 127 -9.85 -14.35 -14.83
CA LYS A 127 -8.98 -13.27 -15.30
C LYS A 127 -8.67 -12.31 -14.15
N PRO A 128 -7.47 -11.66 -14.14
CA PRO A 128 -7.03 -10.81 -13.03
C PRO A 128 -8.05 -9.75 -12.58
N GLN A 129 -8.78 -9.16 -13.52
CA GLN A 129 -9.79 -8.14 -13.25
C GLN A 129 -11.08 -8.64 -12.59
N PHE A 130 -11.31 -9.95 -12.60
CA PHE A 130 -12.50 -10.61 -12.05
C PHE A 130 -12.18 -11.51 -10.85
N ARG A 131 -10.98 -11.41 -10.27
CA ARG A 131 -10.54 -12.20 -9.11
C ARG A 131 -10.97 -11.55 -7.78
N ASP A 132 -12.24 -11.19 -7.68
CA ASP A 132 -12.84 -10.73 -6.43
C ASP A 132 -13.99 -11.66 -6.01
N ALA A 133 -14.43 -11.51 -4.75
CA ALA A 133 -15.47 -12.37 -4.18
C ALA A 133 -16.80 -12.28 -4.95
N THR A 134 -17.13 -11.12 -5.49
CA THR A 134 -18.39 -10.88 -6.20
C THR A 134 -18.43 -11.62 -7.54
N HIS A 135 -17.36 -11.49 -8.33
CA HIS A 135 -17.27 -12.17 -9.63
C HIS A 135 -17.07 -13.68 -9.46
N ALA A 136 -16.25 -14.10 -8.50
CA ALA A 136 -16.09 -15.53 -8.18
C ALA A 136 -17.40 -16.18 -7.76
N GLN A 137 -18.21 -15.48 -6.94
CA GLN A 137 -19.55 -15.94 -6.58
C GLN A 137 -20.49 -16.01 -7.77
N ALA A 138 -20.49 -15.00 -8.63
CA ALA A 138 -21.35 -14.98 -9.83
C ALA A 138 -21.02 -16.14 -10.79
N VAL A 139 -19.74 -16.46 -10.97
CA VAL A 139 -19.30 -17.62 -11.75
C VAL A 139 -19.70 -18.92 -11.07
N ALA A 140 -19.49 -19.04 -9.75
CA ALA A 140 -19.88 -20.22 -8.97
C ALA A 140 -21.37 -20.50 -9.03
N GLU A 141 -22.23 -19.49 -8.95
CA GLU A 141 -23.69 -19.63 -9.08
C GLU A 141 -24.11 -20.10 -10.50
N ARG A 142 -23.47 -19.56 -11.54
CA ARG A 142 -23.74 -20.01 -12.93
C ARG A 142 -23.32 -21.47 -13.13
N VAL A 143 -22.16 -21.85 -12.59
CA VAL A 143 -21.65 -23.23 -12.70
C VAL A 143 -22.49 -24.20 -11.87
N ARG A 144 -22.99 -23.79 -10.71
CA ARG A 144 -23.92 -24.57 -9.89
C ARG A 144 -25.24 -24.87 -10.59
N GLY A 145 -25.60 -24.07 -11.59
CA GLY A 145 -26.78 -24.29 -12.43
C GLY A 145 -26.71 -25.52 -13.34
N PHE A 146 -25.55 -26.12 -13.53
CA PHE A 146 -25.43 -27.35 -14.34
C PHE A 146 -25.92 -28.57 -13.54
N PRO A 147 -26.79 -29.43 -14.10
CA PRO A 147 -27.44 -30.53 -13.39
C PRO A 147 -26.49 -31.61 -12.85
N PHE A 148 -25.29 -31.70 -13.39
CA PHE A 148 -24.26 -32.67 -13.04
C PHE A 148 -23.21 -32.11 -12.10
N VAL A 149 -23.36 -30.88 -11.62
CA VAL A 149 -22.49 -30.26 -10.62
C VAL A 149 -23.08 -30.55 -9.23
N ASP A 150 -22.29 -31.22 -8.40
CA ASP A 150 -22.68 -31.61 -7.03
C ASP A 150 -22.45 -30.45 -6.04
N ASP A 151 -21.25 -29.89 -6.03
CA ASP A 151 -20.87 -28.78 -5.15
C ASP A 151 -19.91 -27.85 -5.87
N VAL A 152 -19.99 -26.56 -5.52
CA VAL A 152 -19.06 -25.55 -6.05
C VAL A 152 -18.40 -24.84 -4.87
N ARG A 153 -17.09 -24.94 -4.79
CA ARG A 153 -16.26 -24.30 -3.75
C ARG A 153 -15.38 -23.24 -4.36
N PHE A 154 -15.35 -22.11 -3.71
CA PHE A 154 -14.36 -21.05 -3.95
C PHE A 154 -13.96 -20.48 -2.58
N GLY A 155 -12.73 -19.99 -2.48
CA GLY A 155 -12.15 -19.53 -1.22
C GLY A 155 -12.77 -18.24 -0.65
N ARG A 156 -14.12 -18.14 -0.65
CA ARG A 156 -14.88 -16.95 -0.25
C ARG A 156 -14.47 -16.40 1.10
N ASP A 157 -14.47 -17.26 2.13
CA ASP A 157 -14.17 -16.84 3.51
C ASP A 157 -12.76 -16.29 3.65
N TRP A 158 -11.84 -16.82 2.88
CA TRP A 158 -10.45 -16.37 2.85
C TRP A 158 -10.33 -15.00 2.17
N VAL A 159 -10.92 -14.82 1.01
CA VAL A 159 -10.90 -13.55 0.26
C VAL A 159 -11.57 -12.43 1.06
N GLU A 160 -12.75 -12.69 1.67
CA GLU A 160 -13.44 -11.70 2.51
C GLU A 160 -12.62 -11.30 3.76
N ARG A 161 -11.94 -12.27 4.40
CA ARG A 161 -11.05 -11.98 5.55
C ARG A 161 -9.86 -11.14 5.14
N LEU A 162 -9.29 -11.42 3.98
CA LEU A 162 -8.16 -10.68 3.44
C LEU A 162 -8.54 -9.23 3.08
N ASP A 163 -9.68 -9.01 2.45
CA ASP A 163 -10.18 -7.67 2.15
C ASP A 163 -10.46 -6.86 3.43
N LYS A 164 -11.03 -7.49 4.46
CA LYS A 164 -11.21 -6.87 5.77
C LYS A 164 -9.87 -6.46 6.40
N LEU A 165 -8.89 -7.37 6.42
CA LEU A 165 -7.56 -7.09 6.96
C LEU A 165 -6.87 -5.95 6.20
N ARG A 166 -6.97 -5.94 4.88
CA ARG A 166 -6.42 -4.88 4.04
C ARG A 166 -7.06 -3.52 4.35
N ASN A 167 -8.39 -3.47 4.46
CA ASN A 167 -9.10 -2.23 4.77
C ASN A 167 -8.78 -1.75 6.18
N MET A 168 -8.71 -2.64 7.17
CA MET A 168 -8.27 -2.29 8.52
C MET A 168 -6.85 -1.73 8.53
N ALA A 169 -5.91 -2.38 7.86
CA ALA A 169 -4.53 -1.91 7.78
C ALA A 169 -4.43 -0.54 7.10
N ALA A 170 -5.21 -0.30 6.03
CA ALA A 170 -5.26 0.99 5.36
C ALA A 170 -5.81 2.11 6.27
N VAL A 171 -6.90 1.84 7.00
CA VAL A 171 -7.49 2.81 7.94
C VAL A 171 -6.52 3.11 9.09
N VAL A 172 -5.93 2.09 9.71
CA VAL A 172 -4.96 2.25 10.80
C VAL A 172 -3.74 3.04 10.32
N GLY A 173 -3.20 2.70 9.14
CA GLY A 173 -2.07 3.43 8.54
C GLY A 173 -2.41 4.89 8.27
N LEU A 174 -3.62 5.17 7.76
CA LEU A 174 -4.09 6.55 7.54
C LEU A 174 -4.20 7.35 8.84
N VAL A 175 -4.81 6.76 9.87
CA VAL A 175 -4.99 7.43 11.18
C VAL A 175 -3.65 7.75 11.82
N ILE A 176 -2.74 6.77 11.85
CA ILE A 176 -1.39 6.96 12.40
C ILE A 176 -0.62 8.01 11.58
N GLY A 177 -0.70 7.93 10.25
CA GLY A 177 -0.05 8.87 9.36
C GLY A 177 -0.55 10.30 9.57
N LEU A 178 -1.87 10.50 9.69
CA LEU A 178 -2.45 11.81 9.98
C LEU A 178 -2.04 12.33 11.36
N ALA A 179 -1.97 11.45 12.37
CA ALA A 179 -1.51 11.83 13.70
C ALA A 179 -0.05 12.34 13.67
N PHE A 180 0.85 11.63 13.00
CA PHE A 180 2.24 12.08 12.83
C PHE A 180 2.37 13.34 11.98
N ALA A 181 1.55 13.49 10.93
CA ALA A 181 1.50 14.72 10.14
C ALA A 181 1.07 15.92 10.99
N ALA A 182 0.08 15.74 11.86
CA ALA A 182 -0.35 16.78 12.80
C ALA A 182 0.77 17.17 13.76
N VAL A 183 1.49 16.20 14.32
CA VAL A 183 2.67 16.44 15.17
C VAL A 183 3.75 17.21 14.40
N ALA A 184 4.03 16.83 13.15
CA ALA A 184 5.00 17.53 12.31
C ALA A 184 4.61 18.99 12.09
N ILE A 185 3.34 19.26 11.80
CA ILE A 185 2.81 20.65 11.63
C ILE A 185 2.99 21.46 12.92
N VAL A 186 2.71 20.87 14.09
CA VAL A 186 2.90 21.56 15.38
C VAL A 186 4.38 21.90 15.59
N ILE A 187 5.30 20.96 15.33
CA ILE A 187 6.75 21.20 15.51
C ILE A 187 7.24 22.27 14.53
N ILE A 188 6.81 22.24 13.28
CA ILE A 188 7.09 23.30 12.29
C ILE A 188 6.58 24.64 12.82
N GLY A 189 5.36 24.66 13.37
CA GLY A 189 4.74 25.84 13.96
C GLY A 189 5.57 26.48 15.09
N VAL A 190 6.01 25.62 16.02
CA VAL A 190 6.88 26.08 17.11
C VAL A 190 8.21 26.61 16.59
N THR A 191 8.83 25.93 15.64
CA THR A 191 10.10 26.36 15.05
C THR A 191 9.97 27.72 14.37
N ILE A 192 8.91 27.92 13.56
CA ILE A 192 8.65 29.21 12.89
C ILE A 192 8.38 30.31 13.91
N ARG A 193 7.60 30.04 14.97
CA ARG A 193 7.35 30.99 16.03
C ARG A 193 8.66 31.49 16.65
N ILE A 194 9.56 30.59 16.99
CA ILE A 194 10.87 30.94 17.55
C ILE A 194 11.67 31.79 16.53
N THR A 195 11.69 31.40 15.27
CA THR A 195 12.41 32.14 14.22
C THR A 195 11.83 33.53 14.00
N VAL A 196 10.49 33.69 14.00
CA VAL A 196 9.80 35.00 13.88
C VAL A 196 10.15 35.90 15.08
N LEU A 197 10.10 35.36 16.31
CA LEU A 197 10.45 36.10 17.51
C LEU A 197 11.93 36.56 17.50
N GLN A 198 12.84 35.72 17.06
CA GLN A 198 14.26 36.09 16.93
C GLN A 198 14.49 37.20 15.89
N ARG A 199 13.63 37.28 14.86
CA ARG A 199 13.70 38.27 13.77
C ARG A 199 12.66 39.39 13.90
N ALA A 200 11.99 39.53 15.05
CA ALA A 200 10.89 40.50 15.25
C ALA A 200 11.31 41.93 14.92
N ARG A 201 12.54 42.32 15.29
CA ARG A 201 13.10 43.65 15.02
C ARG A 201 13.30 43.89 13.49
N GLU A 202 13.81 42.89 12.77
CA GLU A 202 13.99 42.96 11.34
C GLU A 202 12.65 43.05 10.61
N ILE A 203 11.65 42.26 11.07
CA ILE A 203 10.27 42.28 10.51
C ILE A 203 9.60 43.60 10.78
N ALA A 204 9.76 44.20 11.94
CA ALA A 204 9.22 45.53 12.27
C ALA A 204 9.80 46.62 11.35
N ILE A 205 11.09 46.63 11.12
CA ILE A 205 11.75 47.55 10.19
C ILE A 205 11.21 47.36 8.76
N MET A 206 11.07 46.10 8.30
CA MET A 206 10.52 45.82 6.97
C MET A 206 9.08 46.35 6.83
N ARG A 207 8.26 46.25 7.85
CA ARG A 207 6.87 46.81 7.86
C ARG A 207 6.88 48.33 7.80
N LEU A 208 7.78 48.99 8.55
CA LEU A 208 7.90 50.45 8.52
C LEU A 208 8.29 50.99 7.14
N VAL A 209 9.09 50.24 6.36
CA VAL A 209 9.51 50.59 4.98
C VAL A 209 8.43 50.18 3.95
N GLY A 210 7.28 49.61 4.39
CA GLY A 210 6.17 49.26 3.49
C GLY A 210 6.23 47.88 2.88
N ALA A 211 7.00 46.95 3.43
CA ALA A 211 7.03 45.57 2.92
C ALA A 211 5.69 44.87 3.09
N THR A 212 5.23 44.21 2.03
CA THR A 212 3.97 43.44 2.04
C THR A 212 4.12 42.16 2.87
N ASN A 213 3.00 41.67 3.42
CA ASN A 213 2.98 40.38 4.16
C ASN A 213 3.54 39.21 3.35
N ASN A 214 3.31 39.22 2.02
CA ASN A 214 3.83 38.15 1.14
C ASN A 214 5.36 38.19 1.05
N TYR A 215 5.95 39.38 1.05
CA TYR A 215 7.41 39.54 1.06
C TYR A 215 8.02 39.02 2.35
N ILE A 216 7.36 39.28 3.50
CA ILE A 216 7.79 38.79 4.81
C ILE A 216 7.66 37.27 4.92
N ARG A 217 6.63 36.66 4.33
CA ARG A 217 6.36 35.21 4.34
C ARG A 217 7.35 34.41 3.47
N GLY A 218 7.85 35.00 2.39
CA GLY A 218 8.67 34.31 1.39
C GLY A 218 9.81 33.45 1.96
N PRO A 219 10.71 34.01 2.78
CA PRO A 219 11.81 33.24 3.39
C PRO A 219 11.37 32.04 4.23
N PHE A 220 10.29 32.16 4.99
CA PHE A 220 9.76 31.08 5.83
C PHE A 220 9.13 29.95 5.00
N LEU A 221 8.49 30.27 3.86
CA LEU A 221 7.97 29.27 2.94
C LEU A 221 9.11 28.49 2.28
N ILE A 222 10.15 29.18 1.85
CA ILE A 222 11.34 28.52 1.28
C ILE A 222 11.99 27.60 2.32
N GLU A 223 12.12 28.05 3.55
CA GLU A 223 12.63 27.26 4.68
C GLU A 223 11.77 26.01 4.90
N GLY A 224 10.44 26.16 4.96
CA GLY A 224 9.51 25.05 5.10
C GLY A 224 9.60 24.05 3.93
N GLY A 225 9.71 24.56 2.70
CA GLY A 225 9.91 23.74 1.51
C GLY A 225 11.21 22.92 1.54
N ILE A 226 12.32 23.55 1.93
CA ILE A 226 13.63 22.87 2.07
C ILE A 226 13.56 21.79 3.15
N LYS A 227 12.96 22.09 4.33
CA LYS A 227 12.74 21.09 5.40
C LYS A 227 11.85 19.95 4.93
N GLY A 228 10.82 20.24 4.12
CA GLY A 228 9.98 19.24 3.49
C GLY A 228 10.77 18.30 2.57
N ILE A 229 11.58 18.88 1.67
CA ILE A 229 12.42 18.10 0.75
C ILE A 229 13.40 17.20 1.53
N LEU A 230 14.11 17.74 2.50
CA LEU A 230 15.07 16.98 3.31
C LEU A 230 14.37 15.90 4.14
N GLY A 231 13.20 16.20 4.72
CA GLY A 231 12.35 15.23 5.41
C GLY A 231 11.87 14.12 4.48
N GLY A 232 11.49 14.44 3.25
CA GLY A 232 11.10 13.47 2.23
C GLY A 232 12.23 12.52 1.84
N PHE A 233 13.44 13.04 1.63
CA PHE A 233 14.61 12.20 1.38
C PHE A 233 14.94 11.30 2.57
N LEU A 234 14.85 11.84 3.78
CA LEU A 234 15.06 11.05 5.00
C LEU A 234 14.04 9.90 5.11
N ALA A 235 12.76 10.18 4.85
CA ALA A 235 11.70 9.17 4.88
C ALA A 235 11.92 8.07 3.84
N ILE A 236 12.22 8.43 2.59
CA ILE A 236 12.51 7.47 1.52
C ILE A 236 13.74 6.63 1.88
N GLY A 237 14.79 7.24 2.40
CA GLY A 237 16.00 6.56 2.85
C GLY A 237 15.72 5.57 3.97
N MET A 238 14.94 5.96 4.97
CA MET A 238 14.52 5.06 6.07
C MET A 238 13.67 3.89 5.56
N CYS A 239 12.72 4.15 4.65
CA CYS A 239 11.93 3.08 4.01
C CYS A 239 12.82 2.12 3.22
N TRP A 240 13.81 2.64 2.49
CA TRP A 240 14.74 1.82 1.72
C TRP A 240 15.63 0.95 2.61
N ILE A 241 16.15 1.51 3.70
CA ILE A 241 16.94 0.76 4.69
C ILE A 241 16.09 -0.36 5.30
N THR A 242 14.89 -0.03 5.77
CA THR A 242 13.96 -1.01 6.38
C THR A 242 13.62 -2.11 5.38
N PHE A 243 13.35 -1.75 4.14
CA PHE A 243 13.05 -2.69 3.07
C PHE A 243 14.22 -3.64 2.78
N THR A 244 15.45 -3.12 2.67
CA THR A 244 16.64 -3.93 2.37
C THR A 244 16.98 -4.87 3.51
N VAL A 245 16.89 -4.40 4.76
CA VAL A 245 17.09 -5.25 5.95
C VAL A 245 16.05 -6.37 5.97
N PHE A 246 14.78 -6.04 5.79
CA PHE A 246 13.70 -7.04 5.79
C PHE A 246 13.86 -8.06 4.67
N ARG A 247 14.22 -7.61 3.46
CA ARG A 247 14.47 -8.47 2.31
C ARG A 247 15.62 -9.46 2.57
N GLN A 248 16.69 -9.02 3.22
CA GLN A 248 17.84 -9.88 3.55
C GLN A 248 17.49 -10.92 4.61
N THR A 249 16.65 -10.57 5.59
CA THR A 249 16.27 -11.50 6.67
C THR A 249 15.25 -12.54 6.25
N THR A 250 14.49 -12.29 5.18
CA THR A 250 13.40 -13.18 4.72
C THR A 250 13.86 -14.21 3.68
N GLY A 251 15.13 -14.19 3.26
CA GLY A 251 15.71 -15.16 2.32
C GLY A 251 14.97 -15.19 0.98
N ASP A 252 14.67 -16.40 0.46
CA ASP A 252 14.03 -16.59 -0.85
C ASP A 252 12.65 -15.92 -0.94
N ALA A 253 11.88 -15.89 0.15
CA ALA A 253 10.59 -15.17 0.19
C ALA A 253 10.77 -13.65 0.02
N GLY A 254 11.93 -13.10 0.41
CA GLY A 254 12.26 -11.70 0.23
C GLY A 254 12.45 -11.26 -1.22
N THR A 255 12.71 -12.20 -2.14
CA THR A 255 12.92 -11.89 -3.58
C THR A 255 11.63 -11.43 -4.26
N ALA A 256 10.48 -11.84 -3.76
CA ALA A 256 9.16 -11.43 -4.27
C ALA A 256 8.74 -10.03 -3.81
N LEU A 257 9.44 -9.44 -2.82
CA LEU A 257 9.12 -8.12 -2.29
C LEU A 257 9.54 -7.02 -3.27
N VAL A 258 8.71 -5.98 -3.34
CA VAL A 258 8.93 -4.84 -4.23
C VAL A 258 8.96 -3.55 -3.44
N PHE A 259 9.94 -2.72 -3.77
CA PHE A 259 10.04 -1.36 -3.26
C PHE A 259 9.18 -0.39 -4.07
N PHE A 260 9.09 0.84 -3.63
CA PHE A 260 8.34 1.90 -4.30
C PHE A 260 8.82 2.12 -5.74
N GLY A 261 7.89 2.29 -6.66
CA GLY A 261 8.17 2.79 -7.99
C GLY A 261 8.41 4.30 -8.01
N GLY A 262 8.92 4.82 -9.11
CA GLY A 262 9.24 6.24 -9.25
C GLY A 262 8.06 7.17 -8.98
N LEU A 263 6.85 6.82 -9.41
CA LEU A 263 5.64 7.60 -9.15
C LEU A 263 5.31 7.68 -7.65
N GLN A 264 5.44 6.59 -6.92
CA GLN A 264 5.16 6.55 -5.47
C GLN A 264 6.17 7.39 -4.69
N MET A 265 7.46 7.34 -5.06
CA MET A 265 8.49 8.19 -4.47
C MET A 265 8.22 9.68 -4.76
N LEU A 266 7.78 10.00 -5.97
CA LEU A 266 7.42 11.36 -6.36
C LEU A 266 6.22 11.87 -5.55
N VAL A 267 5.17 11.06 -5.41
CA VAL A 267 4.00 11.38 -4.58
C VAL A 267 4.42 11.63 -3.14
N MET A 268 5.27 10.77 -2.58
CA MET A 268 5.78 10.91 -1.22
C MET A 268 6.59 12.22 -1.05
N MET A 269 7.39 12.59 -2.06
CA MET A 269 8.13 13.85 -2.07
C MET A 269 7.21 15.07 -2.15
N VAL A 270 6.15 15.02 -2.97
CA VAL A 270 5.15 16.11 -3.07
C VAL A 270 4.42 16.27 -1.73
N PHE A 271 4.05 15.19 -1.06
CA PHE A 271 3.47 15.25 0.29
C PHE A 271 4.44 15.84 1.31
N ALA A 272 5.73 15.49 1.24
CA ALA A 272 6.76 16.04 2.10
C ALA A 272 6.86 17.58 1.98
N ILE A 273 6.92 18.05 0.75
CA ILE A 273 6.94 19.49 0.45
C ILE A 273 5.63 20.14 0.90
N GLY A 274 4.50 19.48 0.68
CA GLY A 274 3.18 19.97 1.10
C GLY A 274 3.08 20.15 2.63
N ILE A 275 3.58 19.20 3.41
CA ILE A 275 3.62 19.30 4.89
C ILE A 275 4.54 20.47 5.30
N GLY A 276 5.73 20.58 4.70
CA GLY A 276 6.68 21.64 5.00
C GLY A 276 6.15 23.04 4.67
N LEU A 277 5.58 23.22 3.47
CA LEU A 277 4.97 24.50 3.04
C LEU A 277 3.69 24.81 3.83
N GLY A 278 2.79 23.83 3.99
CA GLY A 278 1.52 24.00 4.69
C GLY A 278 1.73 24.35 6.18
N GLY A 279 2.64 23.63 6.85
CA GLY A 279 3.03 23.92 8.22
C GLY A 279 3.63 25.33 8.36
N SER A 280 4.47 25.74 7.40
CA SER A 280 5.05 27.07 7.35
C SER A 280 3.99 28.16 7.15
N LEU A 281 3.09 27.99 6.16
CA LEU A 281 2.00 28.92 5.89
C LEU A 281 1.10 29.16 7.12
N LEU A 282 0.58 28.07 7.71
CA LEU A 282 -0.29 28.14 8.85
C LEU A 282 0.34 28.84 10.06
N SER A 283 1.64 28.59 10.26
CA SER A 283 2.38 29.14 11.37
C SER A 283 2.72 30.62 11.21
N VAL A 284 3.17 31.01 10.02
CA VAL A 284 3.50 32.41 9.71
C VAL A 284 2.24 33.28 9.76
N ASP A 285 1.12 32.83 9.20
CA ASP A 285 -0.15 33.58 9.22
C ASP A 285 -0.63 33.84 10.64
N ARG A 286 -0.56 32.82 11.48
CA ARG A 286 -0.99 32.95 12.88
C ARG A 286 -0.11 33.92 13.68
N GLN A 287 1.21 33.93 13.39
CA GLN A 287 2.16 34.79 14.07
C GLN A 287 2.13 36.25 13.55
N LEU A 288 1.96 36.47 12.24
CA LEU A 288 1.87 37.81 11.68
C LEU A 288 0.59 38.57 12.07
N ARG A 289 -0.47 37.86 12.50
CA ARG A 289 -1.69 38.48 13.04
C ARG A 289 -1.56 38.87 14.52
N SER A 290 -0.59 38.33 15.24
CA SER A 290 -0.37 38.58 16.66
C SER A 290 0.72 39.63 16.95
N VAL A 291 1.39 40.13 15.90
CA VAL A 291 2.40 41.20 15.90
C VAL A 291 1.92 42.34 15.02
#